data_6948c1c400e1fd50532b4924ae01dfa4
#
_entry.id   6948c1c400e1fd50532b4924ae01dfa4
#
_cell.length_a   1.000
_cell.length_b   1.000
_cell.length_c   1.000
_cell.angle_alpha   90.00
_cell.angle_beta   90.00
_cell.angle_gamma   90.00
#
_symmetry.space_group_name_H-M   'P 1'
#
loop_
_entity.id
_entity.type
_entity.pdbx_description
1 polymer ?
#
loop_
_entity_poly.entity_id
_entity_poly.type
_entity_poly.pdbx_seq_one_letter_code
_entity_poly.pdbx_strand_id
1 'polypeptide(L)'
;IPDSLTPVVLTPTLAGPTPSAILTVSNEAHIRPLVGSAQRIIIKLASSMHRYGGPSSLVQHALDGGLDVAGVAIHLPLIATDDERVAEVTALLDPIATSIPAWLSHIDPSLIARLPDSRTYLLRAGTTLWHGDREALHLSTDVIDLRPIRAGEHAGYRQTDVIEDGHLVMVGAGSAHGVHPLADGRSPFHFNRQRVDMFEPPHMHTTMLFIPQHTAPPAIGDTIDLQRPLTQTIIDEVIWL
;
A
#
# COMPACT_ATOMS: atom_id res chain seq x y z
N ILE A 1 12.70 -2.84 6.11
CA ILE A 1 12.89 -1.93 4.96
C ILE A 1 14.39 -1.91 4.66
N PRO A 2 14.85 -2.13 3.42
CA PRO A 2 16.26 -2.02 3.06
C PRO A 2 16.83 -0.65 3.45
N ASP A 3 18.08 -0.60 3.90
CA ASP A 3 18.75 0.63 4.35
C ASP A 3 18.86 1.71 3.24
N SER A 4 18.76 1.29 1.97
CA SER A 4 18.72 2.18 0.81
C SER A 4 17.40 2.93 0.62
N LEU A 5 16.34 2.58 1.36
CA LEU A 5 15.02 3.17 1.26
C LEU A 5 14.73 4.08 2.46
N THR A 6 14.16 5.24 2.20
CA THR A 6 13.68 6.14 3.25
C THR A 6 12.15 6.06 3.34
N PRO A 7 11.59 5.63 4.47
CA PRO A 7 10.14 5.61 4.67
C PRO A 7 9.53 7.02 4.60
N VAL A 8 8.36 7.14 4.01
CA VAL A 8 7.60 8.39 3.96
C VAL A 8 6.19 8.15 4.52
N VAL A 9 5.85 8.85 5.59
CA VAL A 9 4.50 8.82 6.18
C VAL A 9 3.61 9.76 5.37
N LEU A 10 2.73 9.20 4.55
CA LEU A 10 1.94 9.95 3.57
C LEU A 10 0.76 10.74 4.17
N THR A 11 0.24 10.30 5.31
CA THR A 11 -0.87 10.96 6.00
C THR A 11 -0.30 11.91 7.06
N PRO A 12 -0.75 13.16 7.12
CA PRO A 12 -0.36 14.07 8.18
C PRO A 12 -0.67 13.50 9.57
N THR A 13 0.23 13.69 10.51
CA THR A 13 0.12 13.16 11.86
C THR A 13 0.44 14.24 12.89
N LEU A 14 -0.14 14.12 14.09
CA LEU A 14 0.20 14.90 15.29
C LEU A 14 1.25 14.19 16.15
N ALA A 15 1.78 13.05 15.69
CA ALA A 15 2.83 12.33 16.40
C ALA A 15 4.12 13.15 16.50
N GLY A 16 4.93 12.86 17.51
CA GLY A 16 6.26 13.45 17.69
C GLY A 16 7.27 12.99 16.61
N PRO A 17 8.53 13.44 16.74
CA PRO A 17 9.57 13.17 15.77
C PRO A 17 9.79 11.67 15.54
N THR A 18 10.03 11.30 14.26
CA THR A 18 10.39 9.96 13.82
C THR A 18 11.60 10.08 12.88
N PRO A 19 12.83 10.08 13.43
CA PRO A 19 14.05 10.40 12.66
C PRO A 19 14.32 9.48 11.47
N SER A 20 13.83 8.23 11.51
CA SER A 20 14.01 7.24 10.43
C SER A 20 13.04 7.43 9.24
N ALA A 21 12.11 8.38 9.32
CA ALA A 21 11.10 8.59 8.29
C ALA A 21 10.95 10.08 7.92
N ILE A 22 10.44 10.33 6.71
CA ILE A 22 9.97 11.65 6.30
C ILE A 22 8.50 11.76 6.67
N LEU A 23 8.12 12.76 7.46
CA LEU A 23 6.74 12.98 7.88
C LEU A 23 6.03 13.97 6.95
N THR A 24 4.75 13.74 6.66
CA THR A 24 3.93 14.70 5.93
C THR A 24 3.26 15.67 6.90
N VAL A 25 3.38 16.97 6.62
CA VAL A 25 2.69 18.04 7.34
C VAL A 25 1.81 18.85 6.39
N SER A 26 0.70 19.41 6.88
CA SER A 26 -0.24 20.18 6.07
C SER A 26 -0.85 21.39 6.79
N ASN A 27 -0.46 21.61 8.04
CA ASN A 27 -0.84 22.78 8.84
C ASN A 27 0.11 22.96 10.01
N GLU A 28 -0.02 24.08 10.73
CA GLU A 28 0.83 24.43 11.87
C GLU A 28 0.74 23.45 13.04
N ALA A 29 -0.43 22.85 13.26
CA ALA A 29 -0.60 21.86 14.33
C ALA A 29 0.24 20.61 14.13
N HIS A 30 0.54 20.24 12.88
CA HIS A 30 1.45 19.13 12.56
C HIS A 30 2.93 19.53 12.71
N ILE A 31 3.27 20.81 12.52
CA ILE A 31 4.63 21.33 12.67
C ILE A 31 5.00 21.48 14.15
N ARG A 32 4.08 21.97 14.96
CA ARG A 32 4.30 22.31 16.37
C ARG A 32 5.02 21.23 17.19
N PRO A 33 4.61 19.94 17.17
CA PRO A 33 5.29 18.89 17.94
C PRO A 33 6.68 18.53 17.41
N LEU A 34 7.07 19.03 16.23
CA LEU A 34 8.32 18.71 15.55
C LEU A 34 9.37 19.83 15.68
N VAL A 35 8.99 21.02 16.13
CA VAL A 35 9.88 22.18 16.23
C VAL A 35 11.14 21.84 17.05
N GLY A 36 12.30 22.20 16.52
CA GLY A 36 13.61 21.97 17.14
C GLY A 36 14.13 20.52 17.06
N SER A 37 13.43 19.62 16.39
CA SER A 37 13.84 18.20 16.29
C SER A 37 14.71 17.87 15.06
N ALA A 38 14.90 18.81 14.13
CA ALA A 38 15.50 18.59 12.82
C ALA A 38 14.82 17.45 12.01
N GLN A 39 13.53 17.19 12.30
CA GLN A 39 12.76 16.18 11.59
C GLN A 39 12.67 16.48 10.10
N ARG A 40 12.93 15.47 9.26
CA ARG A 40 12.68 15.56 7.81
C ARG A 40 11.19 15.54 7.55
N ILE A 41 10.70 16.50 6.78
CA ILE A 41 9.29 16.63 6.45
C ILE A 41 9.04 16.90 4.97
N ILE A 42 7.84 16.53 4.51
CA ILE A 42 7.25 17.01 3.27
C ILE A 42 6.03 17.85 3.62
N ILE A 43 5.95 19.05 3.04
CA ILE A 43 4.81 19.94 3.23
C ILE A 43 3.79 19.68 2.14
N LYS A 44 2.62 19.20 2.49
CA LYS A 44 1.53 19.00 1.55
C LYS A 44 0.81 20.30 1.30
N LEU A 45 0.82 20.77 0.04
CA LEU A 45 0.11 21.95 -0.39
C LEU A 45 -1.37 21.66 -0.65
N ALA A 46 -2.21 22.67 -0.40
CA ALA A 46 -3.62 22.62 -0.73
C ALA A 46 -3.80 22.71 -2.26
N SER A 47 -4.32 21.66 -2.87
CA SER A 47 -4.67 21.60 -4.30
C SER A 47 -6.17 21.73 -4.50
N SER A 48 -6.60 21.87 -5.75
CA SER A 48 -8.02 21.87 -6.16
C SER A 48 -8.79 20.62 -5.74
N MET A 49 -8.08 19.57 -5.28
CA MET A 49 -8.70 18.38 -4.69
C MET A 49 -9.42 18.65 -3.37
N HIS A 50 -9.13 19.77 -2.69
CA HIS A 50 -9.73 20.16 -1.39
C HIS A 50 -9.69 19.06 -0.31
N ARG A 51 -8.66 18.23 -0.34
CA ARG A 51 -8.41 17.24 0.71
C ARG A 51 -7.63 17.88 1.87
N TYR A 52 -6.66 17.29 2.47
CA TYR A 52 -5.77 17.98 3.38
C TYR A 52 -4.59 18.60 2.61
N GLY A 53 -4.15 19.75 3.06
CA GLY A 53 -3.06 20.55 2.49
C GLY A 53 -3.08 21.93 3.10
N GLY A 54 -1.97 22.62 3.05
CA GLY A 54 -1.81 23.96 3.60
C GLY A 54 -1.28 24.95 2.59
N PRO A 55 -1.17 26.23 2.98
CA PRO A 55 -0.60 27.27 2.16
C PRO A 55 0.92 27.13 2.00
N SER A 56 1.48 27.73 0.99
CA SER A 56 2.94 27.78 0.74
C SER A 56 3.75 28.43 1.89
N SER A 57 3.11 29.31 2.66
CA SER A 57 3.72 29.95 3.86
C SER A 57 4.16 28.95 4.93
N LEU A 58 3.60 27.72 4.95
CA LEU A 58 4.06 26.66 5.85
C LEU A 58 5.51 26.26 5.61
N VAL A 59 6.05 26.49 4.41
CA VAL A 59 7.45 26.20 4.10
C VAL A 59 8.37 27.05 4.97
N GLN A 60 8.14 28.36 5.00
CA GLN A 60 8.94 29.25 5.83
C GLN A 60 8.76 28.98 7.32
N HIS A 61 7.50 28.73 7.76
CA HIS A 61 7.22 28.39 9.13
C HIS A 61 7.96 27.12 9.60
N ALA A 62 8.05 26.10 8.74
CA ALA A 62 8.79 24.88 9.04
C ALA A 62 10.31 25.10 9.12
N LEU A 63 10.86 25.89 8.20
CA LEU A 63 12.29 26.27 8.19
C LEU A 63 12.65 27.05 9.44
N ASP A 64 11.82 28.03 9.83
CA ASP A 64 12.01 28.82 11.05
C ASP A 64 11.92 27.96 12.31
N GLY A 65 11.13 26.88 12.26
CA GLY A 65 11.02 25.86 13.30
C GLY A 65 12.20 24.87 13.36
N GLY A 66 13.21 25.02 12.49
CA GLY A 66 14.40 24.16 12.46
C GLY A 66 14.14 22.76 11.87
N LEU A 67 13.15 22.60 11.00
CA LEU A 67 12.84 21.33 10.34
C LEU A 67 13.60 21.19 9.01
N ASP A 68 13.93 19.97 8.65
CA ASP A 68 14.51 19.62 7.36
C ASP A 68 13.39 19.43 6.31
N VAL A 69 13.18 20.44 5.45
CA VAL A 69 12.15 20.41 4.42
C VAL A 69 12.65 19.63 3.20
N ALA A 70 12.34 18.34 3.13
CA ALA A 70 12.69 17.44 2.02
C ALA A 70 11.90 17.75 0.73
N GLY A 71 10.88 18.60 0.80
CA GLY A 71 10.12 19.05 -0.37
C GLY A 71 8.70 19.46 -0.05
N VAL A 72 8.00 19.88 -1.09
CA VAL A 72 6.55 20.11 -1.06
C VAL A 72 5.84 19.04 -1.86
N ALA A 73 4.65 18.60 -1.41
CA ALA A 73 3.87 17.57 -2.07
C ALA A 73 2.57 18.15 -2.65
N ILE A 74 2.32 17.88 -3.91
CA ILE A 74 1.09 18.24 -4.62
C ILE A 74 0.38 16.96 -5.04
N HIS A 75 -0.90 16.87 -4.72
CA HIS A 75 -1.76 15.74 -5.08
C HIS A 75 -2.93 16.26 -5.91
N LEU A 76 -2.86 16.01 -7.21
CA LEU A 76 -3.83 16.53 -8.15
C LEU A 76 -5.11 15.67 -8.20
N PRO A 77 -6.24 16.23 -8.63
CA PRO A 77 -7.45 15.44 -8.91
C PRO A 77 -7.21 14.43 -10.02
N LEU A 78 -7.95 13.31 -9.98
CA LEU A 78 -7.93 12.31 -11.06
C LEU A 78 -8.58 12.85 -12.34
N ILE A 79 -9.61 13.69 -12.18
CA ILE A 79 -10.36 14.30 -13.30
C ILE A 79 -9.84 15.73 -13.47
N ALA A 80 -8.89 15.92 -14.39
CA ALA A 80 -8.36 17.21 -14.82
C ALA A 80 -7.67 17.01 -16.17
N THR A 81 -7.65 18.05 -17.00
CA THR A 81 -6.86 18.06 -18.23
C THR A 81 -5.39 18.24 -17.92
N ASP A 82 -4.53 17.92 -18.86
CA ASP A 82 -3.07 18.10 -18.72
C ASP A 82 -2.71 19.58 -18.54
N ASP A 83 -3.39 20.48 -19.23
CA ASP A 83 -3.16 21.92 -19.10
C ASP A 83 -3.55 22.44 -17.71
N GLU A 84 -4.67 21.99 -17.16
CA GLU A 84 -5.09 22.33 -15.80
C GLU A 84 -4.10 21.82 -14.77
N ARG A 85 -3.57 20.59 -14.93
CA ARG A 85 -2.55 20.02 -14.04
C ARG A 85 -1.27 20.82 -14.03
N VAL A 86 -0.76 21.18 -15.23
CA VAL A 86 0.47 21.97 -15.37
C VAL A 86 0.27 23.36 -14.80
N ALA A 87 -0.87 24.00 -15.08
CA ALA A 87 -1.19 25.33 -14.55
C ALA A 87 -1.30 25.33 -13.01
N GLU A 88 -1.99 24.36 -12.43
CA GLU A 88 -2.14 24.25 -10.97
C GLU A 88 -0.80 24.01 -10.29
N VAL A 89 0.03 23.07 -10.78
CA VAL A 89 1.36 22.81 -10.24
C VAL A 89 2.23 24.07 -10.30
N THR A 90 2.24 24.77 -11.44
CA THR A 90 3.02 26.00 -11.62
C THR A 90 2.59 27.06 -10.61
N ALA A 91 1.29 27.32 -10.49
CA ALA A 91 0.75 28.32 -9.57
C ALA A 91 1.04 27.99 -8.10
N LEU A 92 0.94 26.73 -7.69
CA LEU A 92 1.24 26.31 -6.33
C LEU A 92 2.73 26.41 -5.98
N LEU A 93 3.62 26.26 -6.97
CA LEU A 93 5.06 26.29 -6.79
C LEU A 93 5.67 27.69 -6.93
N ASP A 94 4.97 28.64 -7.56
CA ASP A 94 5.45 30.00 -7.83
C ASP A 94 5.99 30.72 -6.57
N PRO A 95 5.31 30.69 -5.39
CA PRO A 95 5.78 31.35 -4.18
C PRO A 95 6.86 30.58 -3.43
N ILE A 96 7.33 29.43 -3.92
CA ILE A 96 8.24 28.53 -3.21
C ILE A 96 9.62 28.54 -3.89
N ALA A 97 10.68 28.67 -3.10
CA ALA A 97 12.06 28.66 -3.60
C ALA A 97 12.34 27.42 -4.46
N THR A 98 13.00 27.61 -5.61
CA THR A 98 13.27 26.56 -6.59
C THR A 98 14.19 25.45 -6.08
N SER A 99 14.98 25.75 -5.03
CA SER A 99 15.82 24.76 -4.33
C SER A 99 15.04 23.70 -3.58
N ILE A 100 13.73 23.92 -3.30
CA ILE A 100 12.87 22.96 -2.61
C ILE A 100 12.24 22.04 -3.63
N PRO A 101 12.49 20.70 -3.57
CA PRO A 101 11.92 19.73 -4.49
C PRO A 101 10.39 19.68 -4.44
N ALA A 102 9.75 19.36 -5.57
CA ALA A 102 8.31 19.14 -5.65
C ALA A 102 7.99 17.65 -5.88
N TRP A 103 7.15 17.10 -5.03
CA TRP A 103 6.70 15.71 -5.09
C TRP A 103 5.29 15.67 -5.67
N LEU A 104 5.17 15.16 -6.90
CA LEU A 104 3.93 15.23 -7.67
C LEU A 104 3.23 13.87 -7.74
N SER A 105 1.91 13.87 -7.59
CA SER A 105 1.06 12.69 -7.77
C SER A 105 -0.03 12.97 -8.78
N HIS A 106 -0.48 11.94 -9.50
CA HIS A 106 -1.53 12.01 -10.51
C HIS A 106 -1.18 12.94 -11.69
N ILE A 107 0.09 13.00 -12.04
CA ILE A 107 0.58 13.69 -13.22
C ILE A 107 1.30 12.68 -14.12
N ASP A 108 1.11 12.77 -15.42
CA ASP A 108 1.87 11.97 -16.37
C ASP A 108 3.33 12.42 -16.39
N PRO A 109 4.30 11.49 -16.35
CA PRO A 109 5.72 11.83 -16.40
C PRO A 109 6.12 12.73 -17.57
N SER A 110 5.46 12.62 -18.73
CA SER A 110 5.74 13.47 -19.91
C SER A 110 5.42 14.94 -19.68
N LEU A 111 4.52 15.26 -18.74
CA LEU A 111 4.14 16.64 -18.42
C LEU A 111 5.21 17.37 -17.60
N ILE A 112 6.17 16.65 -17.01
CA ILE A 112 7.27 17.26 -16.26
C ILE A 112 8.09 18.20 -17.16
N ALA A 113 8.25 17.87 -18.43
CA ALA A 113 8.95 18.71 -19.40
C ALA A 113 8.25 20.06 -19.68
N ARG A 114 6.98 20.20 -19.27
CA ARG A 114 6.20 21.44 -19.39
C ARG A 114 6.27 22.33 -18.14
N LEU A 115 6.86 21.82 -17.06
CA LEU A 115 7.07 22.55 -15.81
C LEU A 115 8.43 23.28 -15.87
N PRO A 116 8.66 24.34 -15.05
CA PRO A 116 9.95 25.01 -14.98
C PRO A 116 11.09 24.04 -14.65
N ASP A 117 12.16 24.00 -15.47
CA ASP A 117 13.31 23.12 -15.36
C ASP A 117 14.28 23.47 -14.22
N SER A 118 14.06 24.62 -13.57
CA SER A 118 14.88 25.11 -12.44
C SER A 118 14.67 24.37 -11.13
N ARG A 119 13.74 23.38 -11.08
CA ARG A 119 13.35 22.66 -9.86
C ARG A 119 13.50 21.14 -10.04
N THR A 120 13.85 20.45 -8.96
CA THR A 120 13.79 18.99 -8.91
C THR A 120 12.34 18.51 -8.70
N TYR A 121 11.88 17.65 -9.59
CA TYR A 121 10.57 16.99 -9.50
C TYR A 121 10.73 15.52 -9.17
N LEU A 122 9.95 15.05 -8.19
CA LEU A 122 9.89 13.66 -7.75
C LEU A 122 8.47 13.15 -8.01
N LEU A 123 8.35 12.08 -8.78
CA LEU A 123 7.05 11.46 -9.04
C LEU A 123 6.69 10.49 -7.94
N ARG A 124 5.46 10.58 -7.46
CA ARG A 124 4.89 9.65 -6.51
C ARG A 124 4.02 8.66 -7.27
N ALA A 125 4.62 7.53 -7.63
CA ALA A 125 3.90 6.41 -8.21
C ALA A 125 3.18 5.64 -7.10
N GLY A 126 1.88 5.46 -7.26
CA GLY A 126 1.04 4.68 -6.34
C GLY A 126 0.51 3.43 -7.04
N THR A 127 -0.78 3.45 -7.36
CA THR A 127 -1.49 2.35 -8.03
C THR A 127 -0.79 1.86 -9.29
N THR A 128 -0.18 2.75 -10.08
CA THR A 128 0.56 2.39 -11.29
C THR A 128 1.74 1.47 -11.00
N LEU A 129 2.45 1.67 -9.89
CA LEU A 129 3.54 0.79 -9.47
C LEU A 129 3.05 -0.63 -9.18
N TRP A 130 1.90 -0.74 -8.50
CA TRP A 130 1.32 -2.02 -8.08
C TRP A 130 0.54 -2.75 -9.18
N HIS A 131 0.11 -2.04 -10.22
CA HIS A 131 -0.68 -2.60 -11.32
C HIS A 131 0.05 -2.59 -12.67
N GLY A 132 1.23 -2.01 -12.74
CA GLY A 132 2.05 -1.95 -13.95
C GLY A 132 2.65 -3.32 -14.28
N ASP A 133 3.83 -3.61 -13.78
CA ASP A 133 4.48 -4.90 -13.90
C ASP A 133 4.11 -5.79 -12.71
N ARG A 134 3.33 -6.85 -12.96
CA ARG A 134 2.91 -7.81 -11.94
C ARG A 134 3.86 -8.99 -11.78
N GLU A 135 4.81 -9.15 -12.68
CA GLU A 135 5.76 -10.27 -12.64
C GLU A 135 6.74 -10.13 -11.48
N ALA A 136 7.02 -8.89 -11.06
CA ALA A 136 7.88 -8.58 -9.92
C ALA A 136 7.18 -8.64 -8.55
N LEU A 137 5.86 -8.88 -8.50
CA LEU A 137 5.08 -8.86 -7.27
C LEU A 137 4.35 -10.19 -7.07
N HIS A 138 4.71 -10.90 -6.02
CA HIS A 138 4.11 -12.16 -5.65
C HIS A 138 3.46 -12.06 -4.27
N LEU A 139 2.19 -12.42 -4.17
CA LEU A 139 1.45 -12.46 -2.92
C LEU A 139 1.15 -13.90 -2.55
N SER A 140 1.62 -14.32 -1.39
CA SER A 140 1.43 -15.68 -0.89
C SER A 140 1.11 -15.69 0.61
N THR A 141 0.75 -16.85 1.10
CA THR A 141 0.52 -17.13 2.53
C THR A 141 1.08 -18.50 2.88
N ASP A 142 1.56 -18.67 4.10
CA ASP A 142 2.15 -19.92 4.57
C ASP A 142 1.07 -20.96 4.89
N VAL A 143 1.40 -22.22 4.61
CA VAL A 143 0.67 -23.38 5.13
C VAL A 143 1.08 -23.60 6.57
N ILE A 144 0.14 -23.41 7.50
CA ILE A 144 0.41 -23.49 8.95
C ILE A 144 -0.05 -24.81 9.57
N ASP A 145 -0.97 -25.53 8.93
CA ASP A 145 -1.40 -26.87 9.35
C ASP A 145 -1.95 -27.67 8.16
N LEU A 146 -1.83 -28.99 8.24
CA LEU A 146 -2.33 -29.93 7.23
C LEU A 146 -2.90 -31.17 7.90
N ARG A 147 -4.13 -31.58 7.55
CA ARG A 147 -4.80 -32.75 8.11
C ARG A 147 -5.52 -33.55 7.06
N PRO A 148 -5.41 -34.89 7.05
CA PRO A 148 -6.30 -35.73 6.27
C PRO A 148 -7.72 -35.63 6.85
N ILE A 149 -8.72 -35.70 5.97
CA ILE A 149 -10.13 -35.72 6.35
C ILE A 149 -10.89 -36.67 5.40
N ARG A 150 -11.93 -37.31 5.89
CA ARG A 150 -12.69 -38.32 5.15
C ARG A 150 -14.09 -37.84 4.80
N ALA A 151 -14.64 -38.36 3.73
CA ALA A 151 -16.02 -38.19 3.37
C ALA A 151 -16.96 -38.62 4.53
N GLY A 152 -17.95 -37.78 4.81
CA GLY A 152 -18.89 -37.99 5.91
C GLY A 152 -18.45 -37.39 7.25
N GLU A 153 -17.20 -36.87 7.37
CA GLU A 153 -16.80 -36.06 8.50
C GLU A 153 -17.30 -34.63 8.34
N HIS A 154 -17.19 -33.84 9.40
CA HIS A 154 -17.54 -32.44 9.43
C HIS A 154 -16.36 -31.63 9.95
N ALA A 155 -16.15 -30.43 9.41
CA ALA A 155 -15.07 -29.56 9.86
C ALA A 155 -15.45 -28.08 9.83
N GLY A 156 -14.61 -27.27 10.48
CA GLY A 156 -14.77 -25.83 10.57
C GLY A 156 -15.84 -25.36 11.56
N TYR A 157 -15.97 -24.04 11.69
CA TYR A 157 -16.96 -23.43 12.58
C TYR A 157 -18.41 -23.72 12.19
N ARG A 158 -18.64 -23.95 10.90
CA ARG A 158 -19.97 -24.22 10.34
C ARG A 158 -20.32 -25.70 10.35
N GLN A 159 -19.42 -26.54 10.82
CA GLN A 159 -19.57 -28.01 10.72
C GLN A 159 -19.89 -28.43 9.28
N THR A 160 -19.14 -27.89 8.33
CA THR A 160 -19.34 -28.11 6.91
C THR A 160 -19.07 -29.59 6.59
N ASP A 161 -19.97 -30.20 5.81
CA ASP A 161 -19.86 -31.59 5.38
C ASP A 161 -18.69 -31.81 4.46
N VAL A 162 -17.90 -32.86 4.69
CA VAL A 162 -16.86 -33.34 3.81
C VAL A 162 -17.45 -34.33 2.83
N ILE A 163 -17.48 -33.98 1.55
CA ILE A 163 -18.16 -34.79 0.52
C ILE A 163 -17.27 -35.86 -0.13
N GLU A 164 -15.96 -35.73 -0.02
CA GLU A 164 -14.97 -36.68 -0.52
C GLU A 164 -13.72 -36.70 0.36
N ASP A 165 -12.93 -37.77 0.28
CA ASP A 165 -11.67 -37.90 1.00
C ASP A 165 -10.64 -36.87 0.50
N GLY A 166 -9.87 -36.27 1.42
CA GLY A 166 -8.89 -35.26 1.04
C GLY A 166 -8.07 -34.74 2.23
N HIS A 167 -7.62 -33.52 2.08
CA HIS A 167 -6.84 -32.80 3.08
C HIS A 167 -7.42 -31.42 3.35
N LEU A 168 -7.56 -31.07 4.61
CA LEU A 168 -7.75 -29.70 5.05
C LEU A 168 -6.41 -29.03 5.23
N VAL A 169 -6.23 -27.91 4.54
CA VAL A 169 -5.01 -27.09 4.56
C VAL A 169 -5.35 -25.78 5.24
N MET A 170 -4.70 -25.48 6.35
CA MET A 170 -4.86 -24.21 7.04
C MET A 170 -3.78 -23.25 6.59
N VAL A 171 -4.16 -22.07 6.12
CA VAL A 171 -3.23 -21.01 5.71
C VAL A 171 -3.32 -19.79 6.61
N GLY A 172 -2.20 -19.06 6.77
CA GLY A 172 -2.03 -17.93 7.67
C GLY A 172 -2.64 -16.62 7.21
N ALA A 173 -3.58 -16.63 6.26
CA ALA A 173 -4.27 -15.44 5.77
C ALA A 173 -5.79 -15.58 5.90
N GLY A 174 -6.45 -14.56 6.44
CA GLY A 174 -7.88 -14.54 6.67
C GLY A 174 -8.53 -13.19 6.36
N SER A 175 -9.76 -12.99 6.83
CA SER A 175 -10.54 -11.79 6.56
C SER A 175 -9.91 -10.50 7.07
N ALA A 176 -9.12 -10.56 8.17
CA ALA A 176 -8.35 -9.42 8.68
C ALA A 176 -7.25 -8.97 7.70
N HIS A 177 -6.75 -9.85 6.84
CA HIS A 177 -5.79 -9.55 5.78
C HIS A 177 -6.46 -9.10 4.47
N GLY A 178 -7.78 -8.97 4.44
CA GLY A 178 -8.56 -8.64 3.24
C GLY A 178 -8.87 -9.85 2.36
N VAL A 179 -8.72 -11.08 2.88
CA VAL A 179 -9.05 -12.30 2.15
C VAL A 179 -10.57 -12.52 2.15
N HIS A 180 -11.12 -12.69 0.98
CA HIS A 180 -12.53 -13.05 0.75
C HIS A 180 -12.65 -13.69 -0.65
N PRO A 181 -13.76 -14.38 -0.97
CA PRO A 181 -14.01 -14.90 -2.31
C PRO A 181 -13.86 -13.81 -3.37
N LEU A 182 -13.48 -14.21 -4.58
CA LEU A 182 -13.50 -13.31 -5.74
C LEU A 182 -14.94 -12.86 -6.04
N ALA A 183 -15.10 -11.85 -6.89
CA ALA A 183 -16.41 -11.30 -7.23
C ALA A 183 -17.37 -12.34 -7.87
N ASP A 184 -16.81 -13.38 -8.48
CA ASP A 184 -17.54 -14.51 -9.06
C ASP A 184 -17.74 -15.68 -8.08
N GLY A 185 -17.40 -15.49 -6.80
CA GLY A 185 -17.53 -16.49 -5.73
C GLY A 185 -16.40 -17.50 -5.63
N ARG A 186 -15.45 -17.52 -6.58
CA ARG A 186 -14.33 -18.47 -6.56
C ARG A 186 -13.33 -18.15 -5.44
N SER A 187 -12.60 -19.18 -5.04
CA SER A 187 -11.46 -19.04 -4.12
C SER A 187 -10.35 -18.18 -4.73
N PRO A 188 -9.69 -17.30 -3.96
CA PRO A 188 -8.54 -16.55 -4.43
C PRO A 188 -7.22 -17.33 -4.35
N PHE A 189 -7.21 -18.54 -3.79
CA PHE A 189 -6.00 -19.31 -3.52
C PHE A 189 -5.60 -20.21 -4.69
N HIS A 190 -4.27 -20.34 -4.91
CA HIS A 190 -3.70 -21.24 -5.91
C HIS A 190 -2.48 -21.96 -5.34
N PHE A 191 -2.38 -23.25 -5.65
CA PHE A 191 -1.19 -24.05 -5.39
C PHE A 191 -0.77 -24.75 -6.68
N ASN A 192 0.52 -24.68 -7.03
CA ASN A 192 1.03 -25.23 -8.30
C ASN A 192 0.22 -24.76 -9.53
N ARG A 193 -0.17 -23.48 -9.57
CA ARG A 193 -1.00 -22.86 -10.62
C ARG A 193 -2.43 -23.40 -10.73
N GLN A 194 -2.85 -24.25 -9.81
CA GLN A 194 -4.22 -24.74 -9.73
C GLN A 194 -4.96 -24.01 -8.60
N ARG A 195 -6.22 -23.66 -8.86
CA ARG A 195 -7.06 -23.04 -7.84
C ARG A 195 -7.41 -24.07 -6.76
N VAL A 196 -7.27 -23.66 -5.53
CA VAL A 196 -7.63 -24.47 -4.35
C VAL A 196 -8.88 -23.88 -3.73
N ASP A 197 -9.88 -24.72 -3.50
CA ASP A 197 -11.16 -24.26 -2.96
C ASP A 197 -11.07 -23.95 -1.46
N MET A 198 -11.76 -22.90 -1.07
CA MET A 198 -11.99 -22.64 0.36
C MET A 198 -13.02 -23.62 0.88
N PHE A 199 -12.70 -24.29 1.97
CA PHE A 199 -13.61 -25.26 2.61
C PHE A 199 -14.80 -24.56 3.28
N GLU A 200 -14.53 -23.40 3.88
CA GLU A 200 -15.54 -22.47 4.41
C GLU A 200 -15.06 -21.01 4.23
N PRO A 201 -15.91 -20.01 4.48
CA PRO A 201 -15.48 -18.61 4.42
C PRO A 201 -14.26 -18.34 5.32
N PRO A 202 -13.37 -17.41 4.93
CA PRO A 202 -12.18 -17.10 5.70
C PRO A 202 -12.50 -16.74 7.14
N HIS A 203 -11.73 -17.29 8.08
CA HIS A 203 -11.73 -16.85 9.47
C HIS A 203 -10.99 -15.50 9.58
N MET A 204 -10.86 -14.97 10.80
CA MET A 204 -10.24 -13.68 11.02
C MET A 204 -8.77 -13.67 10.52
N HIS A 205 -7.95 -14.64 10.94
CA HIS A 205 -6.51 -14.68 10.64
C HIS A 205 -6.10 -15.86 9.78
N THR A 206 -6.98 -16.80 9.50
CA THR A 206 -6.68 -18.03 8.76
C THR A 206 -7.77 -18.33 7.76
N THR A 207 -7.45 -19.15 6.77
CA THR A 207 -8.44 -19.75 5.86
C THR A 207 -8.22 -21.25 5.80
N MET A 208 -9.31 -22.00 5.80
CA MET A 208 -9.32 -23.45 5.60
C MET A 208 -9.58 -23.75 4.13
N LEU A 209 -8.64 -24.46 3.51
CA LEU A 209 -8.73 -24.90 2.11
C LEU A 209 -8.94 -26.40 2.06
N PHE A 210 -9.51 -26.89 0.97
CA PHE A 210 -9.70 -28.32 0.74
C PHE A 210 -8.94 -28.77 -0.52
N ILE A 211 -8.18 -29.86 -0.40
CA ILE A 211 -7.49 -30.51 -1.50
C ILE A 211 -7.95 -31.98 -1.57
N PRO A 212 -8.53 -32.41 -2.68
CA PRO A 212 -8.93 -33.82 -2.86
C PRO A 212 -7.76 -34.79 -2.73
N GLN A 213 -8.03 -36.02 -2.26
CA GLN A 213 -6.99 -37.03 -2.01
C GLN A 213 -6.15 -37.40 -3.22
N HIS A 214 -6.71 -37.27 -4.42
CA HIS A 214 -5.98 -37.58 -5.68
C HIS A 214 -5.00 -36.45 -6.11
N THR A 215 -5.00 -35.32 -5.40
CA THR A 215 -4.11 -34.17 -5.63
C THR A 215 -3.07 -34.13 -4.52
N ALA A 216 -1.79 -33.99 -4.87
CA ALA A 216 -0.73 -33.86 -3.87
C ALA A 216 -0.92 -32.55 -3.05
N PRO A 217 -1.09 -32.65 -1.73
CA PRO A 217 -1.24 -31.46 -0.89
C PRO A 217 0.13 -30.75 -0.69
N PRO A 218 0.14 -29.48 -0.32
CA PRO A 218 1.34 -28.80 0.14
C PRO A 218 1.83 -29.39 1.47
N ALA A 219 3.08 -29.13 1.82
CA ALA A 219 3.61 -29.40 3.15
C ALA A 219 3.40 -28.19 4.07
N ILE A 220 3.47 -28.40 5.38
CA ILE A 220 3.53 -27.30 6.36
C ILE A 220 4.82 -26.50 6.11
N GLY A 221 4.68 -25.17 5.99
CA GLY A 221 5.77 -24.25 5.63
C GLY A 221 5.88 -23.97 4.12
N ASP A 222 5.16 -24.69 3.26
CA ASP A 222 5.02 -24.27 1.87
C ASP A 222 4.17 -22.99 1.75
N THR A 223 4.28 -22.30 0.62
CA THR A 223 3.49 -21.12 0.33
C THR A 223 2.36 -21.42 -0.66
N ILE A 224 1.23 -20.77 -0.45
CA ILE A 224 0.07 -20.79 -1.34
C ILE A 224 -0.15 -19.40 -1.90
N ASP A 225 -0.27 -19.30 -3.22
CA ASP A 225 -0.49 -18.04 -3.92
C ASP A 225 -1.86 -17.46 -3.59
N LEU A 226 -1.93 -16.14 -3.42
CA LEU A 226 -3.16 -15.41 -3.12
C LEU A 226 -3.47 -14.38 -4.21
N GLN A 227 -4.54 -14.59 -4.94
CA GLN A 227 -5.03 -13.69 -6.00
C GLN A 227 -5.86 -12.57 -5.38
N ARG A 228 -5.19 -11.52 -4.85
CA ARG A 228 -5.85 -10.33 -4.29
C ARG A 228 -5.16 -9.05 -4.75
N PRO A 229 -5.89 -7.92 -4.87
CA PRO A 229 -5.26 -6.63 -5.10
C PRO A 229 -4.37 -6.26 -3.90
N LEU A 230 -3.09 -5.99 -4.14
CA LEU A 230 -2.15 -5.57 -3.09
C LEU A 230 -2.61 -4.31 -2.34
N THR A 231 -3.35 -3.42 -3.02
CA THR A 231 -3.92 -2.21 -2.40
C THR A 231 -5.08 -2.47 -1.43
N GLN A 232 -5.58 -3.71 -1.37
CA GLN A 232 -6.69 -4.13 -0.52
C GLN A 232 -6.30 -5.27 0.43
N THR A 233 -5.01 -5.62 0.47
CA THR A 233 -4.50 -6.71 1.28
C THR A 233 -3.54 -6.15 2.32
N ILE A 234 -3.70 -6.56 3.57
CA ILE A 234 -2.76 -6.26 4.65
C ILE A 234 -1.63 -7.28 4.55
N ILE A 235 -0.40 -6.78 4.47
CA ILE A 235 0.82 -7.58 4.32
C ILE A 235 1.56 -7.56 5.64
N ASP A 236 1.88 -8.73 6.18
CA ASP A 236 2.63 -8.87 7.42
C ASP A 236 4.13 -8.74 7.17
N GLU A 237 4.61 -9.25 6.03
CA GLU A 237 6.03 -9.25 5.69
C GLU A 237 6.25 -8.94 4.20
N VAL A 238 7.36 -8.28 3.88
CA VAL A 238 7.84 -8.08 2.51
C VAL A 238 9.21 -8.72 2.37
N ILE A 239 9.30 -9.72 1.49
CA ILE A 239 10.55 -10.40 1.15
C ILE A 239 11.09 -9.80 -0.14
N TRP A 240 12.30 -9.30 -0.11
CA TRP A 240 13.01 -8.76 -1.27
C TRP A 240 13.93 -9.84 -1.85
N LEU A 241 13.70 -10.20 -3.10
CA LEU A 241 14.46 -11.23 -3.83
C LEU A 241 15.59 -10.60 -4.65
#